data_80e94480eb7e6586cb823ede972e4a50
#
_entry.id   80e94480eb7e6586cb823ede972e4a50
#
_cell.length_a   1.000
_cell.length_b   1.000
_cell.length_c   1.000
_cell.angle_alpha   90.00
_cell.angle_beta   90.00
_cell.angle_gamma   90.00
#
_symmetry.space_group_name_H-M   'P 1'
#
loop_
_entity.id
_entity.type
_entity.pdbx_description
1 polymer ?
#
loop_
_entity_poly.entity_id
_entity_poly.type
_entity_poly.pdbx_seq_one_letter_code
_entity_poly.pdbx_strand_id
1 'polypeptide(L)'
;MILDQVRECFFKRVEEVAFRGRSQNGKKANIIHSLRGQFKLKDLLKYTGMPKATFMYWQKRFNRKNPDQKIETKIIEICQENKDYGYRRMTAALKNQGFLINKKKVQRLMQKLKLQVTSYTRKSRKYNFYKGKYGRIAPNRIYRRFCTSIPHQKVTTDTTEFKYYEVDKKGRMTLYLDSFMDMFNSEILSYSIDRSPSAINVMTALDQAIQVTLDCPYRRTFHSDQGWAYQMKSYTDCLKAERIFQSMSRKGTCHDNSVMENFFGLLKQEIYYGVIYYSYEELKSAIEKYIKYYNEKRIKERLGWMSPVQYRISLTAA
;
A
#
# COMPACT_ATOMS: atom_id res chain seq x y z
N MET A 1 40.15 -39.42 18.46
CA MET A 1 39.69 -40.09 17.22
C MET A 1 38.18 -40.00 16.98
N ILE A 2 37.29 -40.70 17.70
CA ILE A 2 35.82 -40.61 17.48
C ILE A 2 35.26 -39.19 17.74
N LEU A 3 35.67 -38.52 18.80
CA LEU A 3 35.27 -37.16 19.14
C LEU A 3 35.73 -36.11 18.13
N ASP A 4 36.86 -36.31 17.49
CA ASP A 4 37.39 -35.41 16.45
C ASP A 4 36.61 -35.58 15.13
N GLN A 5 36.23 -36.79 14.78
CA GLN A 5 35.36 -37.06 13.64
C GLN A 5 33.94 -36.49 13.84
N VAL A 6 33.38 -36.60 15.05
CA VAL A 6 32.11 -35.98 15.42
C VAL A 6 32.23 -34.46 15.31
N ARG A 7 33.36 -33.88 15.73
CA ARG A 7 33.65 -32.45 15.66
C ARG A 7 33.65 -31.95 14.23
N GLU A 8 34.37 -32.56 13.32
CA GLU A 8 34.39 -32.17 11.90
C GLU A 8 33.04 -32.29 11.22
N CYS A 9 32.33 -33.40 11.40
CA CYS A 9 31.00 -33.58 10.83
C CYS A 9 29.97 -32.60 11.41
N PHE A 10 30.08 -32.27 12.69
CA PHE A 10 29.20 -31.31 13.33
C PHE A 10 29.49 -29.88 12.85
N PHE A 11 30.77 -29.48 12.73
CA PHE A 11 31.15 -28.15 12.20
C PHE A 11 30.67 -27.94 10.76
N LYS A 12 30.90 -28.89 9.86
CA LYS A 12 30.43 -28.82 8.47
C LYS A 12 28.93 -28.61 8.40
N ARG A 13 28.12 -29.25 9.27
CA ARG A 13 26.67 -29.08 9.32
C ARG A 13 26.22 -27.81 10.06
N VAL A 14 27.04 -27.29 10.97
CA VAL A 14 26.75 -26.02 11.68
C VAL A 14 26.96 -24.83 10.78
N GLU A 15 27.97 -24.84 9.90
CA GLU A 15 28.20 -23.77 8.91
C GLU A 15 27.05 -23.64 7.91
N GLU A 16 26.37 -24.76 7.56
CA GLU A 16 25.16 -24.75 6.73
C GLU A 16 23.94 -24.16 7.42
N VAL A 17 23.94 -24.08 8.77
CA VAL A 17 22.76 -23.67 9.57
C VAL A 17 23.11 -22.50 10.48
N ALA A 18 22.81 -21.27 10.04
CA ALA A 18 23.03 -20.06 10.83
C ALA A 18 22.34 -20.12 12.22
N PHE A 19 23.13 -20.15 13.30
CA PHE A 19 22.64 -20.15 14.67
C PHE A 19 22.34 -18.72 15.16
N ARG A 20 21.15 -18.16 14.83
CA ARG A 20 20.68 -16.92 15.45
C ARG A 20 19.28 -17.12 16.03
N GLY A 21 19.11 -16.79 17.33
CA GLY A 21 17.80 -16.73 18.02
C GLY A 21 17.50 -17.85 19.02
N ARG A 22 16.34 -17.73 19.70
CA ARG A 22 15.89 -18.58 20.84
C ARG A 22 15.72 -20.09 20.56
N SER A 23 15.98 -20.55 19.34
CA SER A 23 15.84 -21.97 18.95
C SER A 23 17.16 -22.71 18.75
N GLN A 24 18.26 -22.26 19.35
CA GLN A 24 19.56 -22.93 19.24
C GLN A 24 19.49 -24.42 19.59
N ASN A 25 18.81 -24.78 20.66
CA ASN A 25 18.67 -26.17 21.10
C ASN A 25 17.90 -27.04 20.10
N GLY A 26 16.88 -26.48 19.42
CA GLY A 26 16.14 -27.18 18.36
C GLY A 26 17.00 -27.48 17.14
N LYS A 27 17.79 -26.49 16.71
CA LYS A 27 18.72 -26.66 15.58
C LYS A 27 19.84 -27.66 15.91
N LYS A 28 20.45 -27.54 17.11
CA LYS A 28 21.42 -28.52 17.60
C LYS A 28 20.83 -29.92 17.63
N ALA A 29 19.59 -30.07 18.14
CA ALA A 29 18.92 -31.37 18.19
C ALA A 29 18.68 -31.98 16.80
N ASN A 30 18.33 -31.15 15.78
CA ASN A 30 18.17 -31.59 14.41
C ASN A 30 19.49 -32.09 13.81
N ILE A 31 20.61 -31.38 14.05
CA ILE A 31 21.94 -31.82 13.60
C ILE A 31 22.33 -33.13 14.29
N ILE A 32 22.14 -33.23 15.62
CA ILE A 32 22.36 -34.48 16.35
C ILE A 32 21.53 -35.62 15.74
N HIS A 33 20.27 -35.36 15.43
CA HIS A 33 19.37 -36.37 14.83
C HIS A 33 19.89 -36.85 13.47
N SER A 34 20.34 -35.96 12.61
CA SER A 34 20.86 -36.30 11.28
C SER A 34 22.17 -37.11 11.35
N LEU A 35 22.96 -36.93 12.39
CA LEU A 35 24.24 -37.63 12.60
C LEU A 35 24.10 -39.00 13.33
N ARG A 36 22.90 -39.35 13.81
CA ARG A 36 22.66 -40.63 14.52
C ARG A 36 22.89 -41.88 13.69
N GLY A 37 22.88 -41.78 12.36
CA GLY A 37 23.23 -42.89 11.48
C GLY A 37 24.73 -43.20 11.46
N GLN A 38 25.57 -42.22 11.83
CA GLN A 38 27.03 -42.33 11.77
C GLN A 38 27.69 -42.47 13.15
N PHE A 39 27.10 -41.88 14.18
CA PHE A 39 27.67 -41.82 15.53
C PHE A 39 26.62 -42.21 16.62
N LYS A 40 27.15 -42.77 17.73
CA LYS A 40 26.31 -43.09 18.89
C LYS A 40 25.75 -41.82 19.54
N LEU A 41 24.49 -41.84 19.93
CA LEU A 41 23.81 -40.66 20.55
C LEU A 41 24.56 -40.13 21.77
N LYS A 42 25.15 -41.02 22.59
CA LYS A 42 25.90 -40.64 23.80
C LYS A 42 27.07 -39.71 23.46
N ASP A 43 27.79 -40.00 22.39
CA ASP A 43 29.00 -39.24 21.98
C ASP A 43 28.60 -37.88 21.39
N LEU A 44 27.53 -37.85 20.59
CA LEU A 44 26.94 -36.59 20.05
C LEU A 44 26.46 -35.67 21.17
N LEU A 45 25.77 -36.21 22.17
CA LEU A 45 25.27 -35.43 23.31
C LEU A 45 26.42 -34.92 24.19
N LYS A 46 27.46 -35.75 24.42
CA LYS A 46 28.66 -35.37 25.18
C LYS A 46 29.41 -34.25 24.47
N TYR A 47 29.59 -34.35 23.15
CA TYR A 47 30.27 -33.32 22.35
C TYR A 47 29.52 -31.98 22.35
N THR A 48 28.17 -31.99 22.17
CA THR A 48 27.37 -30.79 22.07
C THR A 48 27.00 -30.16 23.40
N GLY A 49 27.27 -30.85 24.52
CA GLY A 49 26.83 -30.44 25.87
C GLY A 49 25.31 -30.44 26.06
N MET A 50 24.58 -31.16 25.18
CA MET A 50 23.10 -31.15 25.24
C MET A 50 22.61 -32.26 26.19
N PRO A 51 21.78 -31.92 27.20
CA PRO A 51 21.15 -32.96 28.06
C PRO A 51 20.24 -33.88 27.23
N LYS A 52 20.28 -35.17 27.54
CA LYS A 52 19.43 -36.18 26.87
C LYS A 52 17.95 -35.84 26.91
N ALA A 53 17.45 -35.32 28.02
CA ALA A 53 16.08 -34.90 28.16
C ALA A 53 15.71 -33.78 27.17
N THR A 54 16.60 -32.80 26.98
CA THR A 54 16.44 -31.72 26.00
C THR A 54 16.39 -32.23 24.57
N PHE A 55 17.28 -33.19 24.24
CA PHE A 55 17.27 -33.83 22.91
C PHE A 55 15.94 -34.58 22.67
N MET A 56 15.53 -35.43 23.63
CA MET A 56 14.26 -36.18 23.53
C MET A 56 13.04 -35.27 23.39
N TYR A 57 13.04 -34.13 24.12
CA TYR A 57 12.00 -33.11 23.99
C TYR A 57 11.89 -32.55 22.56
N TRP A 58 13.04 -32.27 21.93
CA TRP A 58 13.07 -31.77 20.55
C TRP A 58 12.79 -32.87 19.54
N GLN A 59 13.28 -34.09 19.75
CA GLN A 59 13.01 -35.23 18.89
C GLN A 59 11.54 -35.52 18.71
N LYS A 60 10.75 -35.47 19.79
CA LYS A 60 9.28 -35.59 19.75
C LYS A 60 8.59 -34.50 18.92
N ARG A 61 9.29 -33.42 18.62
CA ARG A 61 8.77 -32.26 17.89
C ARG A 61 9.22 -32.16 16.43
N PHE A 62 10.18 -32.98 15.97
CA PHE A 62 10.67 -32.93 14.60
C PHE A 62 9.56 -33.16 13.58
N ASN A 63 8.67 -34.10 13.83
CA ASN A 63 7.56 -34.46 12.95
C ASN A 63 6.25 -33.73 13.29
N ARG A 64 6.31 -32.73 14.19
CA ARG A 64 5.11 -31.98 14.54
C ARG A 64 4.67 -31.11 13.37
N LYS A 65 3.45 -31.33 12.86
CA LYS A 65 2.85 -30.46 11.86
C LYS A 65 2.84 -29.02 12.36
N ASN A 66 3.21 -28.08 11.48
CA ASN A 66 3.18 -26.65 11.79
C ASN A 66 1.72 -26.23 12.08
N PRO A 67 1.38 -25.82 13.32
CA PRO A 67 0.01 -25.43 13.66
C PRO A 67 -0.43 -24.15 12.95
N ASP A 68 0.54 -23.37 12.43
CA ASP A 68 0.31 -22.10 11.77
C ASP A 68 0.27 -22.25 10.24
N GLN A 69 0.44 -23.47 9.68
CA GLN A 69 0.58 -23.70 8.25
C GLN A 69 -0.56 -23.10 7.42
N LYS A 70 -1.82 -23.32 7.83
CA LYS A 70 -3.00 -22.76 7.15
C LYS A 70 -2.96 -21.23 7.09
N ILE A 71 -2.53 -20.60 8.20
CA ILE A 71 -2.42 -19.14 8.29
C ILE A 71 -1.25 -18.63 7.45
N GLU A 72 -0.11 -19.33 7.48
CA GLU A 72 1.06 -18.98 6.66
C GLU A 72 0.73 -19.04 5.16
N THR A 73 0.06 -20.09 4.70
CA THR A 73 -0.40 -20.19 3.31
C THR A 73 -1.31 -19.02 2.95
N LYS A 74 -2.27 -18.70 3.82
CA LYS A 74 -3.20 -17.60 3.55
C LYS A 74 -2.53 -16.22 3.56
N ILE A 75 -1.54 -16.01 4.41
CA ILE A 75 -0.71 -14.79 4.38
C ILE A 75 0.02 -14.67 3.04
N ILE A 76 0.58 -15.75 2.52
CA ILE A 76 1.28 -15.76 1.23
C ILE A 76 0.32 -15.41 0.09
N GLU A 77 -0.86 -16.02 0.04
CA GLU A 77 -1.89 -15.74 -0.96
C GLU A 77 -2.28 -14.24 -0.94
N ILE A 78 -2.62 -13.69 0.22
CA ILE A 78 -2.99 -12.28 0.36
C ILE A 78 -1.82 -11.36 -0.03
N CYS A 79 -0.56 -11.71 0.29
CA CYS A 79 0.60 -10.94 -0.12
C CYS A 79 0.86 -10.95 -1.62
N GLN A 80 0.52 -12.05 -2.31
CA GLN A 80 0.64 -12.12 -3.78
C GLN A 80 -0.31 -11.13 -4.46
N GLU A 81 -1.53 -11.00 -3.94
CA GLU A 81 -2.53 -10.05 -4.45
C GLU A 81 -2.26 -8.61 -3.99
N ASN A 82 -1.71 -8.43 -2.77
CA ASN A 82 -1.57 -7.15 -2.07
C ASN A 82 -0.16 -6.99 -1.48
N LYS A 83 0.82 -6.75 -2.32
CA LYS A 83 2.26 -6.68 -1.95
C LYS A 83 2.57 -5.65 -0.85
N ASP A 84 1.77 -4.59 -0.77
CA ASP A 84 1.97 -3.46 0.14
C ASP A 84 1.14 -3.54 1.42
N TYR A 85 0.59 -4.72 1.76
CA TYR A 85 -0.10 -4.94 3.01
C TYR A 85 0.88 -5.18 4.16
N GLY A 86 1.05 -4.18 5.03
CA GLY A 86 1.72 -4.36 6.31
C GLY A 86 0.88 -5.23 7.26
N TYR A 87 1.47 -5.68 8.36
CA TYR A 87 0.85 -6.63 9.31
C TYR A 87 -0.53 -6.16 9.82
N ARG A 88 -0.82 -4.86 9.90
CA ARG A 88 -2.14 -4.35 10.33
C ARG A 88 -3.22 -4.65 9.30
N ARG A 89 -2.99 -4.31 8.02
CA ARG A 89 -3.90 -4.65 6.92
C ARG A 89 -4.00 -6.15 6.71
N MET A 90 -2.88 -6.87 6.78
CA MET A 90 -2.87 -8.33 6.72
C MET A 90 -3.74 -8.95 7.82
N THR A 91 -3.66 -8.44 9.05
CA THR A 91 -4.52 -8.91 10.14
C THR A 91 -5.99 -8.65 9.86
N ALA A 92 -6.32 -7.48 9.32
CA ALA A 92 -7.69 -7.14 8.96
C ALA A 92 -8.21 -8.01 7.79
N ALA A 93 -7.40 -8.20 6.75
CA ALA A 93 -7.75 -9.07 5.62
C ALA A 93 -8.01 -10.52 6.06
N LEU A 94 -7.18 -11.06 6.97
CA LEU A 94 -7.40 -12.38 7.56
C LEU A 94 -8.69 -12.44 8.38
N LYS A 95 -8.98 -11.39 9.17
CA LYS A 95 -10.23 -11.31 9.95
C LYS A 95 -11.47 -11.25 9.06
N ASN A 96 -11.40 -10.47 7.98
CA ASN A 96 -12.47 -10.39 6.97
C ASN A 96 -12.74 -11.74 6.30
N GLN A 97 -11.75 -12.65 6.30
CA GLN A 97 -11.87 -14.03 5.82
C GLN A 97 -12.22 -15.04 6.95
N GLY A 98 -12.62 -14.57 8.16
CA GLY A 98 -13.06 -15.39 9.27
C GLY A 98 -11.96 -15.93 10.19
N PHE A 99 -10.69 -15.53 10.01
CA PHE A 99 -9.61 -15.98 10.89
C PHE A 99 -9.56 -15.17 12.19
N LEU A 100 -9.74 -15.84 13.34
CA LEU A 100 -9.52 -15.23 14.65
C LEU A 100 -8.04 -15.20 14.99
N ILE A 101 -7.37 -14.09 14.71
CA ILE A 101 -5.93 -13.98 14.87
C ILE A 101 -5.50 -12.64 15.47
N ASN A 102 -4.47 -12.69 16.33
CA ASN A 102 -3.88 -11.50 16.93
C ASN A 102 -2.83 -10.87 16.00
N LYS A 103 -2.81 -9.53 15.95
CA LYS A 103 -1.85 -8.74 15.17
C LYS A 103 -0.37 -9.08 15.45
N LYS A 104 -0.01 -9.39 16.72
CA LYS A 104 1.35 -9.80 17.10
C LYS A 104 1.74 -11.14 16.46
N LYS A 105 0.80 -12.07 16.36
CA LYS A 105 1.03 -13.37 15.69
C LYS A 105 1.22 -13.18 14.19
N VAL A 106 0.40 -12.37 13.53
CA VAL A 106 0.54 -12.05 12.10
C VAL A 106 1.90 -11.40 11.82
N GLN A 107 2.28 -10.41 12.63
CA GLN A 107 3.58 -9.73 12.49
C GLN A 107 4.75 -10.72 12.57
N ARG A 108 4.74 -11.63 13.56
CA ARG A 108 5.75 -12.68 13.72
C ARG A 108 5.81 -13.62 12.52
N LEU A 109 4.65 -14.02 11.99
CA LEU A 109 4.58 -14.92 10.83
C LEU A 109 5.08 -14.21 9.55
N MET A 110 4.70 -12.95 9.32
CA MET A 110 5.22 -12.17 8.19
C MET A 110 6.73 -11.97 8.26
N GLN A 111 7.29 -11.75 9.47
CA GLN A 111 8.74 -11.69 9.67
C GLN A 111 9.41 -13.03 9.35
N LYS A 112 8.84 -14.15 9.84
CA LYS A 112 9.33 -15.52 9.57
C LYS A 112 9.34 -15.81 8.07
N LEU A 113 8.30 -15.37 7.35
CA LEU A 113 8.14 -15.58 5.90
C LEU A 113 8.90 -14.53 5.06
N LYS A 114 9.58 -13.54 5.69
CA LYS A 114 10.26 -12.42 5.01
C LYS A 114 9.33 -11.60 4.10
N LEU A 115 8.06 -11.48 4.48
CA LEU A 115 7.01 -10.75 3.75
C LEU A 115 6.78 -9.34 4.34
N GLN A 116 7.85 -8.65 4.71
CA GLN A 116 7.77 -7.28 5.21
C GLN A 116 7.69 -6.29 4.05
N VAL A 117 6.81 -5.29 4.20
CA VAL A 117 6.65 -4.22 3.21
C VAL A 117 7.90 -3.34 3.18
N THR A 118 8.44 -3.11 2.00
CA THR A 118 9.64 -2.28 1.75
C THR A 118 9.33 -0.98 1.02
N SER A 119 8.14 -0.85 0.43
CA SER A 119 7.74 0.29 -0.43
C SER A 119 7.82 1.63 0.29
N TYR A 120 7.47 1.69 1.58
CA TYR A 120 7.39 2.94 2.37
C TYR A 120 8.73 3.40 2.98
N THR A 121 9.83 2.77 2.67
CA THR A 121 11.17 3.18 3.18
C THR A 121 11.81 4.25 2.31
N ARG A 122 11.22 4.60 1.17
CA ARG A 122 11.77 5.54 0.20
C ARG A 122 11.39 6.97 0.55
N LYS A 123 12.38 7.88 0.59
CA LYS A 123 12.14 9.32 0.82
C LYS A 123 11.49 9.93 -0.43
N SER A 124 10.36 10.64 -0.25
CA SER A 124 9.77 11.48 -1.30
C SER A 124 10.67 12.69 -1.57
N ARG A 125 10.82 13.10 -2.84
CA ARG A 125 11.50 14.35 -3.19
C ARG A 125 10.58 15.53 -2.90
N LYS A 126 11.18 16.68 -2.48
CA LYS A 126 10.43 17.93 -2.27
C LYS A 126 9.77 18.38 -3.57
N TYR A 127 8.51 18.78 -3.47
CA TYR A 127 7.71 19.30 -4.56
C TYR A 127 7.98 20.80 -4.76
N ASN A 128 8.02 21.29 -6.03
CA ASN A 128 8.14 22.70 -6.33
C ASN A 128 6.77 23.25 -6.76
N PHE A 129 6.30 24.29 -6.08
CA PHE A 129 5.03 24.93 -6.40
C PHE A 129 5.15 25.86 -7.61
N TYR A 130 4.13 25.83 -8.47
CA TYR A 130 3.96 26.83 -9.50
C TYR A 130 3.58 28.19 -8.90
N LYS A 131 4.31 29.25 -9.27
CA LYS A 131 4.17 30.61 -8.69
C LYS A 131 3.38 31.60 -9.57
N GLY A 132 2.57 31.13 -10.52
CA GLY A 132 1.80 32.00 -11.42
C GLY A 132 0.53 32.53 -10.76
N LYS A 133 0.10 33.76 -11.15
CA LYS A 133 -1.24 34.28 -10.89
C LYS A 133 -2.04 34.16 -12.18
N TYR A 134 -3.10 33.35 -12.16
CA TYR A 134 -4.06 33.26 -13.26
C TYR A 134 -5.48 33.32 -12.67
N GLY A 135 -6.29 34.24 -13.14
CA GLY A 135 -7.72 34.28 -12.84
C GLY A 135 -8.10 34.62 -11.37
N ARG A 136 -9.30 34.17 -10.97
CA ARG A 136 -9.91 34.47 -9.67
C ARG A 136 -9.72 33.33 -8.69
N ILE A 137 -9.20 33.62 -7.50
CA ILE A 137 -9.08 32.66 -6.39
C ILE A 137 -10.39 32.59 -5.65
N ALA A 138 -10.96 31.39 -5.52
CA ALA A 138 -12.16 31.14 -4.72
C ALA A 138 -11.81 31.04 -3.21
N PRO A 139 -12.76 31.40 -2.30
CA PRO A 139 -12.52 31.29 -0.87
C PRO A 139 -12.40 29.83 -0.44
N ASN A 140 -11.57 29.57 0.57
CA ASN A 140 -11.50 28.24 1.18
C ASN A 140 -12.78 27.97 1.98
N ARG A 141 -13.60 27.02 1.55
CA ARG A 141 -14.85 26.62 2.20
C ARG A 141 -14.70 25.36 3.04
N ILE A 142 -13.63 24.59 2.82
CA ILE A 142 -13.38 23.31 3.50
C ILE A 142 -12.75 23.52 4.87
N TYR A 143 -11.83 24.49 5.01
CA TYR A 143 -11.12 24.79 6.27
C TYR A 143 -10.54 23.52 6.91
N ARG A 144 -9.92 22.62 6.10
CA ARG A 144 -9.38 21.31 6.53
C ARG A 144 -10.41 20.33 7.11
N ARG A 145 -11.71 20.59 6.93
CA ARG A 145 -12.76 19.63 7.29
C ARG A 145 -12.90 18.58 6.20
N PHE A 146 -11.90 17.68 6.12
CA PHE A 146 -11.82 16.65 5.09
C PHE A 146 -12.73 15.44 5.30
N CYS A 147 -13.59 15.49 6.31
CA CYS A 147 -14.61 14.47 6.56
C CYS A 147 -15.99 15.02 6.24
N THR A 148 -16.82 14.20 5.65
CA THR A 148 -18.24 14.42 5.47
C THR A 148 -18.97 13.10 5.74
N SER A 149 -20.20 13.18 6.23
CA SER A 149 -21.09 12.01 6.40
C SER A 149 -21.93 11.71 5.17
N ILE A 150 -21.87 12.60 4.16
CA ILE A 150 -22.69 12.52 2.96
C ILE A 150 -21.79 12.18 1.77
N PRO A 151 -22.05 11.07 1.07
CA PRO A 151 -21.37 10.73 -0.17
C PRO A 151 -21.48 11.85 -1.20
N HIS A 152 -20.44 12.05 -1.99
CA HIS A 152 -20.38 12.97 -3.12
C HIS A 152 -20.56 14.47 -2.79
N GLN A 153 -20.73 14.83 -1.49
CA GLN A 153 -20.94 16.23 -1.10
C GLN A 153 -19.68 17.08 -1.20
N LYS A 154 -18.52 16.52 -0.81
CA LYS A 154 -17.24 17.21 -0.85
C LYS A 154 -16.25 16.42 -1.69
N VAL A 155 -15.84 16.99 -2.78
CA VAL A 155 -14.88 16.40 -3.72
C VAL A 155 -13.61 17.24 -3.69
N THR A 156 -12.46 16.59 -3.68
CA THR A 156 -11.16 17.26 -3.85
C THR A 156 -10.51 16.84 -5.14
N THR A 157 -9.74 17.75 -5.73
CA THR A 157 -9.01 17.51 -6.99
C THR A 157 -7.61 18.05 -6.90
N ASP A 158 -6.71 17.43 -7.64
CA ASP A 158 -5.33 17.88 -7.83
C ASP A 158 -4.73 17.18 -9.04
N THR A 159 -3.63 17.75 -9.54
CA THR A 159 -2.85 17.21 -10.65
C THR A 159 -1.50 16.72 -10.15
N THR A 160 -1.07 15.55 -10.60
CA THR A 160 0.27 15.07 -10.31
C THR A 160 0.99 14.61 -11.58
N GLU A 161 2.32 14.72 -11.57
CA GLU A 161 3.17 14.33 -12.69
C GLU A 161 3.96 13.05 -12.37
N PHE A 162 4.21 12.27 -13.44
CA PHE A 162 5.05 11.09 -13.45
C PHE A 162 6.06 11.22 -14.59
N LYS A 163 7.21 10.60 -14.43
CA LYS A 163 8.25 10.54 -15.47
C LYS A 163 8.39 9.12 -15.99
N TYR A 164 8.50 8.98 -17.31
CA TYR A 164 8.76 7.70 -17.98
C TYR A 164 9.81 7.90 -19.08
N TYR A 165 10.28 6.83 -19.68
CA TYR A 165 11.23 6.85 -20.78
C TYR A 165 10.53 6.37 -22.05
N GLU A 166 10.93 6.87 -23.20
CA GLU A 166 10.60 6.30 -24.52
C GLU A 166 11.89 5.85 -25.17
N VAL A 167 11.87 4.66 -25.80
CA VAL A 167 13.07 4.03 -26.39
C VAL A 167 13.71 4.91 -27.44
N ASP A 168 12.89 5.63 -28.23
CA ASP A 168 13.33 6.44 -29.38
C ASP A 168 13.60 7.91 -29.01
N LYS A 169 13.43 8.33 -27.76
CA LYS A 169 13.59 9.71 -27.32
C LYS A 169 14.67 9.83 -26.26
N LYS A 170 15.58 10.80 -26.47
CA LYS A 170 16.57 11.17 -25.45
C LYS A 170 15.86 11.96 -24.31
N GLY A 171 15.86 11.41 -23.10
CA GLY A 171 15.37 12.09 -21.91
C GLY A 171 14.13 11.46 -21.28
N ARG A 172 13.65 12.11 -20.23
CA ARG A 172 12.45 11.69 -19.49
C ARG A 172 11.23 12.43 -20.02
N MET A 173 10.25 11.67 -20.42
CA MET A 173 8.93 12.20 -20.77
C MET A 173 8.07 12.37 -19.52
N THR A 174 7.03 13.18 -19.59
CA THR A 174 6.12 13.45 -18.48
C THR A 174 4.71 12.96 -18.82
N LEU A 175 4.05 12.35 -17.83
CA LEU A 175 2.64 12.01 -17.86
C LEU A 175 1.97 12.76 -16.70
N TYR A 176 0.80 13.32 -16.96
CA TYR A 176 -0.02 14.05 -16.00
C TYR A 176 -1.26 13.24 -15.66
N LEU A 177 -1.61 13.20 -14.36
CA LEU A 177 -2.81 12.60 -13.84
C LEU A 177 -3.60 13.65 -13.10
N ASP A 178 -4.77 13.99 -13.62
CA ASP A 178 -5.79 14.82 -12.96
C ASP A 178 -6.81 13.89 -12.30
N SER A 179 -7.11 14.06 -11.03
CA SER A 179 -8.01 13.16 -10.30
C SER A 179 -8.99 13.91 -9.43
N PHE A 180 -10.21 13.40 -9.36
CA PHE A 180 -11.27 13.87 -8.45
C PHE A 180 -11.59 12.78 -7.42
N MET A 181 -11.56 13.12 -6.14
CA MET A 181 -11.75 12.19 -5.03
C MET A 181 -12.87 12.65 -4.11
N ASP A 182 -13.76 11.74 -3.74
CA ASP A 182 -14.74 11.97 -2.69
C ASP A 182 -14.08 12.00 -1.30
N MET A 183 -14.33 13.06 -0.53
CA MET A 183 -13.82 13.17 0.84
C MET A 183 -14.58 12.28 1.83
N PHE A 184 -15.74 11.73 1.44
CA PHE A 184 -16.52 10.82 2.28
C PHE A 184 -15.76 9.52 2.54
N ASN A 185 -15.38 8.81 1.50
CA ASN A 185 -14.72 7.50 1.56
C ASN A 185 -13.32 7.46 0.93
N SER A 186 -12.87 8.57 0.35
CA SER A 186 -11.66 8.69 -0.46
C SER A 186 -11.67 7.83 -1.72
N GLU A 187 -12.82 7.65 -2.35
CA GLU A 187 -12.98 7.02 -3.66
C GLU A 187 -12.53 7.98 -4.75
N ILE A 188 -11.78 7.50 -5.73
CA ILE A 188 -11.47 8.26 -6.95
C ILE A 188 -12.70 8.14 -7.86
N LEU A 189 -13.38 9.26 -8.04
CA LEU A 189 -14.64 9.34 -8.80
C LEU A 189 -14.38 9.42 -10.30
N SER A 190 -13.39 10.22 -10.68
CA SER A 190 -12.97 10.39 -12.07
C SER A 190 -11.50 10.75 -12.16
N TYR A 191 -10.93 10.56 -13.31
CA TYR A 191 -9.56 10.97 -13.62
C TYR A 191 -9.31 11.12 -15.11
N SER A 192 -8.29 11.89 -15.46
CA SER A 192 -7.75 11.98 -16.83
C SER A 192 -6.25 11.78 -16.80
N ILE A 193 -5.71 11.12 -17.82
CA ILE A 193 -4.29 10.84 -17.98
C ILE A 193 -3.83 11.33 -19.34
N ASP A 194 -2.81 12.20 -19.38
CA ASP A 194 -2.29 12.71 -20.65
C ASP A 194 -0.78 12.98 -20.59
N ARG A 195 -0.20 13.24 -21.77
CA ARG A 195 1.21 13.60 -21.95
C ARG A 195 1.50 15.07 -21.68
N SER A 196 0.49 15.93 -21.68
CA SER A 196 0.61 17.36 -21.44
C SER A 196 -0.43 17.87 -20.43
N PRO A 197 -0.09 18.88 -19.61
CA PRO A 197 -1.08 19.52 -18.76
C PRO A 197 -2.00 20.37 -19.63
N SER A 198 -3.22 19.94 -19.85
CA SER A 198 -4.19 20.65 -20.69
C SER A 198 -5.48 20.98 -19.94
N ALA A 199 -6.10 22.10 -20.34
CA ALA A 199 -7.41 22.48 -19.85
C ALA A 199 -8.47 21.40 -20.16
N ILE A 200 -8.37 20.80 -21.32
CA ILE A 200 -9.31 19.78 -21.81
C ILE A 200 -9.33 18.58 -20.87
N ASN A 201 -8.17 18.13 -20.42
CA ASN A 201 -8.07 16.97 -19.56
C ASN A 201 -8.71 17.20 -18.18
N VAL A 202 -8.43 18.36 -17.58
CA VAL A 202 -9.05 18.75 -16.31
C VAL A 202 -10.57 18.88 -16.47
N MET A 203 -11.04 19.46 -17.59
CA MET A 203 -12.48 19.57 -17.87
C MET A 203 -13.16 18.23 -18.10
N THR A 204 -12.50 17.31 -18.83
CA THR A 204 -13.02 15.95 -19.04
C THR A 204 -13.17 15.21 -17.71
N ALA A 205 -12.17 15.27 -16.83
CA ALA A 205 -12.25 14.67 -15.51
C ALA A 205 -13.31 15.35 -14.62
N LEU A 206 -13.45 16.67 -14.74
CA LEU A 206 -14.50 17.45 -14.05
C LEU A 206 -15.88 17.01 -14.46
N ASP A 207 -16.16 16.92 -15.77
CA ASP A 207 -17.48 16.55 -16.30
C ASP A 207 -17.86 15.15 -15.82
N GLN A 208 -16.93 14.19 -15.82
CA GLN A 208 -17.17 12.86 -15.26
C GLN A 208 -17.45 12.92 -13.74
N ALA A 209 -16.69 13.72 -12.98
CA ALA A 209 -16.92 13.89 -11.55
C ALA A 209 -18.29 14.49 -11.26
N ILE A 210 -18.74 15.46 -12.06
CA ILE A 210 -20.07 16.07 -11.97
C ILE A 210 -21.15 15.01 -12.19
N GLN A 211 -21.03 14.20 -13.24
CA GLN A 211 -21.99 13.14 -13.56
C GLN A 211 -22.09 12.09 -12.45
N VAL A 212 -20.96 11.61 -11.94
CA VAL A 212 -20.95 10.61 -10.86
C VAL A 212 -21.55 11.16 -9.55
N THR A 213 -21.50 12.48 -9.34
CA THR A 213 -21.97 13.11 -8.10
C THR A 213 -23.38 13.72 -8.19
N LEU A 214 -24.13 13.49 -9.28
CA LEU A 214 -25.50 14.00 -9.44
C LEU A 214 -26.50 13.47 -8.41
N ASP A 215 -26.23 12.30 -7.86
CA ASP A 215 -27.04 11.66 -6.82
C ASP A 215 -26.98 12.36 -5.46
N CYS A 216 -26.03 13.28 -5.27
CA CYS A 216 -25.92 14.02 -4.02
C CYS A 216 -27.11 14.99 -3.83
N PRO A 217 -27.98 14.81 -2.80
CA PRO A 217 -29.17 15.65 -2.60
C PRO A 217 -28.83 17.06 -2.08
N TYR A 218 -27.57 17.30 -1.74
CA TYR A 218 -27.11 18.57 -1.19
C TYR A 218 -26.22 19.31 -2.16
N ARG A 219 -26.04 20.60 -1.91
CA ARG A 219 -25.09 21.39 -2.70
C ARG A 219 -23.68 20.88 -2.53
N ARG A 220 -23.08 20.48 -3.64
CA ARG A 220 -21.71 19.93 -3.72
C ARG A 220 -20.66 21.03 -3.52
N THR A 221 -19.47 20.65 -3.05
CA THR A 221 -18.29 21.52 -2.94
C THR A 221 -17.10 20.85 -3.54
N PHE A 222 -16.50 21.45 -4.58
CA PHE A 222 -15.28 20.96 -5.22
C PHE A 222 -14.10 21.82 -4.77
N HIS A 223 -13.10 21.16 -4.21
CA HIS A 223 -11.92 21.79 -3.61
C HIS A 223 -10.66 21.46 -4.39
N SER A 224 -9.84 22.46 -4.66
CA SER A 224 -8.56 22.32 -5.33
C SER A 224 -7.46 23.15 -4.66
N ASP A 225 -6.24 23.01 -5.11
CA ASP A 225 -5.21 24.02 -4.89
C ASP A 225 -5.48 25.27 -5.75
N GLN A 226 -4.51 26.22 -5.78
CA GLN A 226 -4.59 27.43 -6.61
C GLN A 226 -3.94 27.20 -7.99
N GLY A 227 -3.96 25.98 -8.52
CA GLY A 227 -3.46 25.68 -9.87
C GLY A 227 -4.19 26.47 -10.96
N TRP A 228 -3.48 26.78 -12.05
CA TRP A 228 -3.99 27.61 -13.16
C TRP A 228 -5.28 27.04 -13.77
N ALA A 229 -5.37 25.71 -13.89
CA ALA A 229 -6.51 25.03 -14.51
C ALA A 229 -7.82 25.28 -13.73
N TYR A 230 -7.75 25.31 -12.40
CA TYR A 230 -8.91 25.54 -11.53
C TYR A 230 -9.34 27.01 -11.45
N GLN A 231 -8.49 27.92 -11.92
CA GLN A 231 -8.79 29.36 -12.02
C GLN A 231 -9.35 29.78 -13.37
N MET A 232 -9.41 28.88 -14.35
CA MET A 232 -9.95 29.17 -15.69
C MET A 232 -11.43 29.51 -15.63
N LYS A 233 -11.84 30.39 -16.55
CA LYS A 233 -13.25 30.78 -16.67
C LYS A 233 -14.14 29.59 -17.01
N SER A 234 -13.71 28.69 -17.92
CA SER A 234 -14.44 27.47 -18.27
C SER A 234 -14.72 26.57 -17.06
N TYR A 235 -13.71 26.35 -16.20
CA TYR A 235 -13.85 25.57 -14.99
C TYR A 235 -14.83 26.21 -13.99
N THR A 236 -14.67 27.52 -13.74
CA THR A 236 -15.52 28.25 -12.80
C THR A 236 -16.97 28.37 -13.29
N ASP A 237 -17.19 28.57 -14.59
CA ASP A 237 -18.53 28.69 -15.17
C ASP A 237 -19.24 27.33 -15.20
N CYS A 238 -18.54 26.24 -15.47
CA CYS A 238 -19.06 24.88 -15.36
C CYS A 238 -19.56 24.59 -13.92
N LEU A 239 -18.73 24.86 -12.91
CA LEU A 239 -19.15 24.67 -11.50
C LEU A 239 -20.35 25.53 -11.11
N LYS A 240 -20.45 26.77 -11.63
CA LYS A 240 -21.58 27.65 -11.36
C LYS A 240 -22.88 27.14 -12.03
N ALA A 241 -22.81 26.70 -13.29
CA ALA A 241 -23.93 26.11 -14.02
C ALA A 241 -24.52 24.93 -13.24
N GLU A 242 -23.68 24.09 -12.67
CA GLU A 242 -24.03 22.91 -11.87
C GLU A 242 -24.33 23.23 -10.39
N ARG A 243 -24.39 24.52 -10.02
CA ARG A 243 -24.62 24.99 -8.63
C ARG A 243 -23.61 24.38 -7.61
N ILE A 244 -22.39 24.10 -8.03
CA ILE A 244 -21.33 23.55 -7.20
C ILE A 244 -20.53 24.71 -6.59
N PHE A 245 -20.22 24.64 -5.29
CA PHE A 245 -19.32 25.58 -4.65
C PHE A 245 -17.87 25.27 -5.04
N GLN A 246 -17.19 26.26 -5.61
CA GLN A 246 -15.74 26.23 -5.73
C GLN A 246 -15.09 26.56 -4.39
N SER A 247 -14.08 25.81 -4.02
CA SER A 247 -13.25 26.04 -2.85
C SER A 247 -11.78 25.87 -3.24
N MET A 248 -10.90 26.75 -2.76
CA MET A 248 -9.46 26.66 -3.02
C MET A 248 -8.66 26.70 -1.73
N SER A 249 -7.53 25.98 -1.72
CA SER A 249 -6.53 26.02 -0.66
C SER A 249 -6.00 27.44 -0.47
N ARG A 250 -5.56 27.78 0.73
CA ARG A 250 -4.86 29.04 1.00
C ARG A 250 -3.47 29.01 0.36
N LYS A 251 -2.98 30.18 -0.04
CA LYS A 251 -1.67 30.30 -0.68
C LYS A 251 -0.57 29.76 0.24
N GLY A 252 0.29 28.90 -0.31
CA GLY A 252 1.43 28.31 0.43
C GLY A 252 1.06 27.29 1.49
N THR A 253 -0.21 26.83 1.55
CA THR A 253 -0.66 25.88 2.56
C THR A 253 -1.02 24.54 1.90
N CYS A 254 -0.01 23.69 1.67
CA CYS A 254 -0.19 22.34 1.10
C CYS A 254 -1.15 21.47 1.93
N HIS A 255 -1.15 21.65 3.26
CA HIS A 255 -2.06 20.91 4.14
C HIS A 255 -3.55 21.13 3.87
N ASP A 256 -3.94 22.13 3.08
CA ASP A 256 -5.33 22.38 2.73
C ASP A 256 -5.83 21.40 1.64
N ASN A 257 -4.95 20.63 0.96
CA ASN A 257 -5.28 19.54 0.03
C ASN A 257 -4.61 18.20 0.38
N SER A 258 -4.33 17.99 1.66
CA SER A 258 -3.56 16.83 2.15
C SER A 258 -4.17 15.46 1.82
N VAL A 259 -5.47 15.39 1.53
CA VAL A 259 -6.16 14.13 1.16
C VAL A 259 -5.70 13.64 -0.21
N MET A 260 -5.61 14.56 -1.20
CA MET A 260 -5.07 14.23 -2.53
C MET A 260 -3.58 13.97 -2.49
N GLU A 261 -2.81 14.78 -1.74
CA GLU A 261 -1.38 14.55 -1.55
C GLU A 261 -1.10 13.15 -0.98
N ASN A 262 -1.92 12.71 -0.02
CA ASN A 262 -1.82 11.35 0.54
C ASN A 262 -2.10 10.28 -0.53
N PHE A 263 -3.14 10.43 -1.34
CA PHE A 263 -3.45 9.49 -2.42
C PHE A 263 -2.28 9.39 -3.42
N PHE A 264 -1.77 10.52 -3.91
CA PHE A 264 -0.66 10.54 -4.83
C PHE A 264 0.62 9.97 -4.21
N GLY A 265 0.84 10.24 -2.93
CA GLY A 265 1.94 9.63 -2.18
C GLY A 265 1.85 8.12 -2.13
N LEU A 266 0.66 7.57 -1.84
CA LEU A 266 0.42 6.13 -1.84
C LEU A 266 0.61 5.52 -3.23
N LEU A 267 0.00 6.11 -4.27
CA LEU A 267 0.13 5.66 -5.65
C LEU A 267 1.60 5.61 -6.06
N LYS A 268 2.34 6.70 -5.84
CA LYS A 268 3.77 6.76 -6.17
C LYS A 268 4.61 5.76 -5.38
N GLN A 269 4.31 5.52 -4.11
CA GLN A 269 5.03 4.53 -3.30
C GLN A 269 4.75 3.09 -3.75
N GLU A 270 3.51 2.77 -4.06
CA GLU A 270 3.08 1.40 -4.33
C GLU A 270 3.39 0.94 -5.76
N ILE A 271 3.35 1.84 -6.78
CA ILE A 271 3.58 1.43 -8.17
C ILE A 271 4.68 2.17 -8.91
N TYR A 272 5.10 3.35 -8.45
CA TYR A 272 5.98 4.19 -9.25
C TYR A 272 7.44 4.20 -8.77
N TYR A 273 7.68 4.39 -7.45
CA TYR A 273 9.05 4.48 -6.97
C TYR A 273 9.79 3.14 -7.05
N GLY A 274 10.93 3.15 -7.78
CA GLY A 274 11.79 1.99 -8.00
C GLY A 274 11.37 1.10 -9.15
N VAL A 275 10.38 1.53 -9.92
CA VAL A 275 10.00 0.96 -11.21
C VAL A 275 10.39 1.94 -12.30
N ILE A 276 10.93 1.46 -13.41
CA ILE A 276 11.22 2.23 -14.60
C ILE A 276 10.19 1.84 -15.66
N TYR A 277 9.47 2.84 -16.17
CA TYR A 277 8.50 2.66 -17.25
C TYR A 277 9.11 3.10 -18.57
N TYR A 278 8.97 2.28 -19.61
CA TYR A 278 9.58 2.51 -20.91
C TYR A 278 8.58 2.95 -21.99
N SER A 279 7.30 3.10 -21.63
CA SER A 279 6.31 3.69 -22.52
C SER A 279 5.21 4.42 -21.74
N TYR A 280 4.54 5.34 -22.45
CA TYR A 280 3.34 6.01 -21.94
C TYR A 280 2.23 5.03 -21.58
N GLU A 281 1.98 4.05 -22.47
CA GLU A 281 0.91 3.08 -22.30
C GLU A 281 1.14 2.13 -21.11
N GLU A 282 2.39 1.74 -20.87
CA GLU A 282 2.76 0.93 -19.71
C GLU A 282 2.46 1.67 -18.41
N LEU A 283 2.91 2.93 -18.29
CA LEU A 283 2.67 3.74 -17.09
C LEU A 283 1.19 4.06 -16.92
N LYS A 284 0.47 4.44 -18.00
CA LYS A 284 -0.97 4.69 -17.99
C LYS A 284 -1.74 3.47 -17.48
N SER A 285 -1.47 2.28 -18.06
CA SER A 285 -2.11 1.03 -17.64
C SER A 285 -1.83 0.69 -16.17
N ALA A 286 -0.61 0.95 -15.69
CA ALA A 286 -0.27 0.74 -14.28
C ALA A 286 -1.08 1.67 -13.35
N ILE A 287 -1.24 2.95 -13.71
CA ILE A 287 -2.04 3.92 -12.94
C ILE A 287 -3.52 3.52 -12.94
N GLU A 288 -4.10 3.17 -14.10
CA GLU A 288 -5.50 2.77 -14.22
C GLU A 288 -5.79 1.51 -13.40
N LYS A 289 -4.94 0.49 -13.47
CA LYS A 289 -5.02 -0.72 -12.66
C LYS A 289 -4.93 -0.42 -11.16
N TYR A 290 -4.05 0.53 -10.80
CA TYR A 290 -3.91 0.93 -9.40
C TYR A 290 -5.15 1.67 -8.90
N ILE A 291 -5.73 2.60 -9.65
CA ILE A 291 -6.95 3.32 -9.27
C ILE A 291 -8.10 2.33 -9.05
N LYS A 292 -8.28 1.37 -9.97
CA LYS A 292 -9.26 0.30 -9.81
C LYS A 292 -9.03 -0.53 -8.55
N TYR A 293 -7.80 -0.99 -8.32
CA TYR A 293 -7.41 -1.71 -7.12
C TYR A 293 -7.66 -0.88 -5.85
N TYR A 294 -7.28 0.40 -5.85
CA TYR A 294 -7.45 1.32 -4.74
C TYR A 294 -8.92 1.51 -4.35
N ASN A 295 -9.80 1.67 -5.33
CA ASN A 295 -11.23 1.85 -5.12
C ASN A 295 -11.93 0.57 -4.67
N GLU A 296 -11.63 -0.57 -5.31
CA GLU A 296 -12.40 -1.81 -5.16
C GLU A 296 -11.82 -2.75 -4.09
N LYS A 297 -10.49 -2.79 -3.91
CA LYS A 297 -9.81 -3.83 -3.13
C LYS A 297 -8.97 -3.32 -1.96
N ARG A 298 -8.39 -2.11 -2.07
CA ARG A 298 -7.46 -1.61 -1.07
C ARG A 298 -8.18 -1.20 0.21
N ILE A 299 -8.10 -2.04 1.25
CA ILE A 299 -8.77 -1.81 2.54
C ILE A 299 -8.11 -0.65 3.34
N LYS A 300 -8.93 0.12 4.05
CA LYS A 300 -8.53 1.27 4.86
C LYS A 300 -9.06 1.17 6.29
N GLU A 301 -8.20 1.43 7.27
CA GLU A 301 -8.58 1.40 8.69
C GLU A 301 -9.72 2.38 9.00
N ARG A 302 -9.65 3.60 8.45
CA ARG A 302 -10.71 4.63 8.62
C ARG A 302 -12.09 4.20 8.10
N LEU A 303 -12.15 3.29 7.14
CA LEU A 303 -13.37 2.75 6.56
C LEU A 303 -13.77 1.39 7.17
N GLY A 304 -13.39 1.12 8.42
CA GLY A 304 -13.69 -0.16 9.06
C GLY A 304 -13.06 -1.36 8.36
N TRP A 305 -11.90 -1.18 7.74
CA TRP A 305 -11.19 -2.20 6.96
C TRP A 305 -11.95 -2.66 5.70
N MET A 306 -12.72 -1.77 5.11
CA MET A 306 -13.32 -1.92 3.80
C MET A 306 -12.57 -1.10 2.75
N SER A 307 -12.75 -1.42 1.47
CA SER A 307 -12.32 -0.55 0.37
C SER A 307 -13.26 0.65 0.24
N PRO A 308 -12.87 1.74 -0.46
CA PRO A 308 -13.75 2.89 -0.71
C PRO A 308 -15.13 2.50 -1.24
N VAL A 309 -15.19 1.69 -2.29
CA VAL A 309 -16.45 1.25 -2.90
C VAL A 309 -17.26 0.38 -1.95
N GLN A 310 -16.64 -0.60 -1.27
CA GLN A 310 -17.32 -1.45 -0.30
C GLN A 310 -17.95 -0.64 0.84
N TYR A 311 -17.23 0.38 1.32
CA TYR A 311 -17.73 1.25 2.38
C TYR A 311 -18.96 2.05 1.90
N ARG A 312 -18.96 2.62 0.70
CA ARG A 312 -20.10 3.33 0.15
C ARG A 312 -21.31 2.41 0.00
N ILE A 313 -21.13 1.23 -0.59
CA ILE A 313 -22.21 0.24 -0.78
C ILE A 313 -22.80 -0.22 0.56
N SER A 314 -21.97 -0.44 1.58
CA SER A 314 -22.44 -0.91 2.90
C SER A 314 -23.38 0.10 3.58
N LEU A 315 -23.25 1.39 3.28
CA LEU A 315 -24.10 2.43 3.86
C LEU A 315 -25.35 2.72 3.03
N THR A 316 -25.35 2.40 1.74
CA THR A 316 -26.54 2.53 0.88
C THR A 316 -27.47 1.31 0.99
N ALA A 317 -26.98 0.22 1.53
CA ALA A 317 -27.73 -1.02 1.75
C ALA A 317 -28.34 -1.13 3.17
N ALA A 318 -28.06 -0.17 4.06
CA ALA A 318 -28.58 -0.07 5.41
C ALA A 318 -29.69 1.00 5.50
#